data_a1ab7de5486f3c67dde3e9cbb95a8da6
#
_entry.id   a1ab7de5486f3c67dde3e9cbb95a8da6
#
_cell.length_a   1.000
_cell.length_b   1.000
_cell.length_c   1.000
_cell.angle_alpha   90.00
_cell.angle_beta   90.00
_cell.angle_gamma   90.00
#
_symmetry.space_group_name_H-M   'P 1'
#
loop_
_entity.id
_entity.type
_entity.pdbx_description
1 polymer ?
#
loop_
_entity_poly.entity_id
_entity_poly.type
_entity_poly.pdbx_seq_one_letter_code
_entity_poly.pdbx_strand_id
1 'polypeptide(L)'
;NAGLFPVADLAGDSSAFIYDRTIGQDAQTTASYVKQVVEELQKNKVGSTLKHFPGYGDNGDSHTDIIQDNRSLDDLRQADFLPFQAGIDAGADSILVSHNILTKIDTVPSSISPKINEILRKELNFKGVIMTDDLDMAGLGGFVSQDEAALQVILAGNDLILGSSYQTQIPYLLKKISSGDLTEERIDESVRRILAWKYDLGLFDTSQ
;
A
#
# COMPACT_ATOMS: atom_id res chain seq x y z
N ASN A 1 -1.88 18.09 0.12
CA ASN A 1 -0.42 18.03 0.20
C ASN A 1 0.14 16.70 -0.32
N ALA A 2 -0.68 15.65 -0.43
CA ALA A 2 -0.33 14.36 -0.98
C ALA A 2 -1.46 13.82 -1.84
N GLY A 3 -1.10 13.01 -2.87
CA GLY A 3 -2.04 12.37 -3.77
C GLY A 3 -1.90 10.85 -3.75
N LEU A 4 -3.00 10.12 -3.96
CA LEU A 4 -2.98 8.66 -4.13
C LEU A 4 -2.61 8.32 -5.58
N PHE A 5 -1.43 8.72 -6.00
CA PHE A 5 -0.85 8.50 -7.34
C PHE A 5 0.69 8.59 -7.30
N PRO A 6 1.40 8.08 -8.33
CA PRO A 6 0.89 7.47 -9.57
C PRO A 6 0.36 6.05 -9.39
N VAL A 7 -0.46 5.61 -10.36
CA VAL A 7 -0.80 4.19 -10.52
C VAL A 7 0.40 3.48 -11.15
N ALA A 8 0.93 2.50 -10.44
CA ALA A 8 2.10 1.71 -10.86
C ALA A 8 1.71 0.30 -11.37
N ASP A 9 0.41 0.00 -11.36
CA ASP A 9 -0.12 -1.27 -11.85
C ASP A 9 0.15 -1.48 -13.33
N LEU A 10 0.33 -2.73 -13.71
CA LEU A 10 0.34 -3.21 -15.08
C LEU A 10 -0.97 -3.94 -15.38
N ALA A 11 -1.46 -3.82 -16.60
CA ALA A 11 -2.55 -4.64 -17.12
C ALA A 11 -2.31 -4.87 -18.63
N GLY A 12 -2.31 -6.13 -19.03
CA GLY A 12 -2.15 -6.55 -20.43
C GLY A 12 -3.49 -6.70 -21.15
N ASP A 13 -4.56 -6.99 -20.42
CA ASP A 13 -5.91 -7.19 -20.94
C ASP A 13 -6.74 -5.92 -20.75
N SER A 14 -7.27 -5.38 -21.85
CA SER A 14 -8.14 -4.20 -21.84
C SER A 14 -9.49 -4.42 -21.13
N SER A 15 -9.84 -5.66 -20.81
CA SER A 15 -11.01 -6.00 -19.99
C SER A 15 -10.71 -6.08 -18.50
N ALA A 16 -9.44 -5.99 -18.08
CA ALA A 16 -9.05 -6.03 -16.68
C ALA A 16 -9.55 -4.80 -15.93
N PHE A 17 -9.98 -4.98 -14.69
CA PHE A 17 -10.53 -3.92 -13.83
C PHE A 17 -9.65 -2.66 -13.78
N ILE A 18 -8.33 -2.86 -13.68
CA ILE A 18 -7.38 -1.74 -13.49
C ILE A 18 -6.94 -1.08 -14.79
N TYR A 19 -7.24 -1.66 -15.97
CA TYR A 19 -6.67 -1.26 -17.26
C TYR A 19 -6.84 0.24 -17.55
N ASP A 20 -8.04 0.78 -17.43
CA ASP A 20 -8.34 2.19 -17.72
C ASP A 20 -7.66 3.18 -16.75
N ARG A 21 -7.07 2.67 -15.66
CA ARG A 21 -6.34 3.46 -14.66
C ARG A 21 -4.83 3.36 -14.85
N THR A 22 -4.35 2.39 -15.62
CA THR A 22 -2.93 2.22 -15.98
C THR A 22 -2.57 3.13 -17.15
N ILE A 23 -1.27 3.24 -17.44
CA ILE A 23 -0.84 3.94 -18.67
C ILE A 23 -0.89 3.02 -19.92
N GLY A 24 -1.31 1.75 -19.76
CA GLY A 24 -1.46 0.79 -20.86
C GLY A 24 -0.15 0.45 -21.56
N GLN A 25 0.97 0.38 -20.84
CA GLN A 25 2.30 0.16 -21.38
C GLN A 25 2.99 -1.02 -20.68
N ASP A 26 4.10 -1.48 -21.25
CA ASP A 26 4.94 -2.50 -20.65
C ASP A 26 5.56 -2.02 -19.31
N ALA A 27 6.12 -2.97 -18.56
CA ALA A 27 6.67 -2.71 -17.24
C ALA A 27 7.80 -1.67 -17.23
N GLN A 28 8.67 -1.67 -18.25
CA GLN A 28 9.79 -0.73 -18.33
C GLN A 28 9.34 0.69 -18.66
N THR A 29 8.39 0.83 -19.57
CA THR A 29 7.78 2.12 -19.92
C THR A 29 6.99 2.68 -18.73
N THR A 30 6.21 1.82 -18.05
CA THR A 30 5.48 2.20 -16.82
C THR A 30 6.45 2.61 -15.71
N ALA A 31 7.55 1.88 -15.50
CA ALA A 31 8.59 2.24 -14.53
C ALA A 31 9.20 3.63 -14.82
N SER A 32 9.47 3.91 -16.08
CA SER A 32 10.00 5.22 -16.50
C SER A 32 8.99 6.35 -16.24
N TYR A 33 7.71 6.12 -16.51
CA TYR A 33 6.64 7.06 -16.21
C TYR A 33 6.50 7.32 -14.71
N VAL A 34 6.41 6.23 -13.92
CA VAL A 34 6.28 6.32 -12.45
C VAL A 34 7.43 7.11 -11.85
N LYS A 35 8.67 6.80 -12.27
CA LYS A 35 9.87 7.54 -11.86
C LYS A 35 9.73 9.04 -12.11
N GLN A 36 9.40 9.44 -13.33
CA GLN A 36 9.29 10.87 -13.70
C GLN A 36 8.19 11.58 -12.91
N VAL A 37 7.05 10.94 -12.71
CA VAL A 37 5.95 11.51 -11.91
C VAL A 37 6.39 11.72 -10.46
N VAL A 38 7.04 10.73 -9.84
CA VAL A 38 7.52 10.85 -8.45
C VAL A 38 8.58 11.94 -8.33
N GLU A 39 9.56 11.99 -9.23
CA GLU A 39 10.59 13.05 -9.24
C GLU A 39 9.97 14.45 -9.35
N GLU A 40 8.94 14.61 -10.17
CA GLU A 40 8.26 15.91 -10.32
C GLU A 40 7.43 16.28 -9.09
N LEU A 41 6.76 15.31 -8.45
CA LEU A 41 6.04 15.51 -7.21
C LEU A 41 6.98 15.93 -6.07
N GLN A 42 8.13 15.26 -5.94
CA GLN A 42 9.16 15.58 -4.95
C GLN A 42 9.67 17.02 -5.10
N LYS A 43 9.96 17.48 -6.32
CA LYS A 43 10.38 18.87 -6.60
C LYS A 43 9.35 19.90 -6.12
N ASN A 44 8.06 19.55 -6.24
CA ASN A 44 6.96 20.46 -5.92
C ASN A 44 6.43 20.28 -4.48
N LYS A 45 7.06 19.44 -3.65
CA LYS A 45 6.64 19.16 -2.28
C LYS A 45 5.20 18.61 -2.21
N VAL A 46 4.84 17.78 -3.16
CA VAL A 46 3.57 17.03 -3.18
C VAL A 46 3.87 15.57 -2.89
N GLY A 47 3.27 15.03 -1.84
CA GLY A 47 3.46 13.64 -1.46
C GLY A 47 2.90 12.67 -2.49
N SER A 48 3.64 11.60 -2.76
CA SER A 48 3.31 10.55 -3.71
C SER A 48 2.87 9.25 -3.02
N THR A 49 1.98 8.49 -3.69
CA THR A 49 1.56 7.16 -3.24
C THR A 49 1.53 6.21 -4.42
N LEU A 50 2.47 5.29 -4.48
CA LEU A 50 2.46 4.24 -5.50
C LEU A 50 1.35 3.23 -5.19
N LYS A 51 0.58 2.84 -6.21
CA LYS A 51 -0.54 1.91 -6.02
C LYS A 51 -0.80 1.05 -7.24
N HIS A 52 -1.34 -0.13 -7.02
CA HIS A 52 -1.73 -0.84 -5.79
C HIS A 52 -0.80 -2.04 -5.58
N PHE A 53 0.11 -1.93 -4.62
CA PHE A 53 1.07 -3.02 -4.37
C PHE A 53 0.34 -4.31 -3.94
N PRO A 54 0.77 -5.47 -4.38
CA PRO A 54 1.94 -5.81 -5.20
C PRO A 54 1.73 -5.78 -6.73
N GLY A 55 0.66 -5.20 -7.21
CA GLY A 55 0.27 -5.07 -8.61
C GLY A 55 -1.03 -5.84 -8.90
N TYR A 56 -2.02 -5.15 -9.52
CA TYR A 56 -3.30 -5.77 -9.85
C TYR A 56 -3.19 -6.80 -10.97
N GLY A 57 -2.35 -6.54 -11.99
CA GLY A 57 -2.34 -7.36 -13.19
C GLY A 57 -3.70 -7.38 -13.87
N ASP A 58 -4.00 -8.48 -14.56
CA ASP A 58 -5.27 -8.68 -15.27
C ASP A 58 -6.39 -9.24 -14.36
N ASN A 59 -6.30 -9.02 -13.05
CA ASN A 59 -7.26 -9.51 -12.08
C ASN A 59 -8.54 -8.63 -12.02
N GLY A 60 -9.58 -9.18 -11.37
CA GLY A 60 -10.87 -8.52 -11.18
C GLY A 60 -10.85 -7.43 -10.10
N ASP A 61 -12.03 -6.90 -9.81
CA ASP A 61 -12.27 -5.79 -8.89
C ASP A 61 -12.36 -6.25 -7.43
N SER A 62 -11.37 -5.90 -6.61
CA SER A 62 -11.38 -6.20 -5.16
C SER A 62 -12.34 -5.32 -4.33
N HIS A 63 -12.97 -4.31 -4.94
CA HIS A 63 -14.05 -3.57 -4.28
C HIS A 63 -15.31 -4.40 -4.10
N THR A 64 -15.53 -5.35 -5.00
CA THR A 64 -16.76 -6.14 -5.06
C THR A 64 -16.57 -7.60 -4.67
N ASP A 65 -15.34 -8.12 -4.71
CA ASP A 65 -15.08 -9.54 -4.55
C ASP A 65 -13.71 -9.84 -3.90
N ILE A 66 -13.55 -11.08 -3.43
CA ILE A 66 -12.25 -11.61 -2.98
C ILE A 66 -11.46 -12.04 -4.21
N ILE A 67 -10.41 -11.30 -4.53
CA ILE A 67 -9.59 -11.56 -5.71
C ILE A 67 -8.41 -12.47 -5.36
N GLN A 68 -8.34 -13.62 -6.05
CA GLN A 68 -7.23 -14.55 -5.95
C GLN A 68 -6.29 -14.40 -7.17
N ASP A 69 -5.05 -14.08 -6.89
CA ASP A 69 -3.98 -13.95 -7.87
C ASP A 69 -3.04 -15.15 -7.77
N ASN A 70 -2.88 -15.88 -8.87
CA ASN A 70 -2.07 -17.09 -8.92
C ASN A 70 -0.66 -16.85 -9.48
N ARG A 71 -0.27 -15.60 -9.71
CA ARG A 71 1.09 -15.27 -10.15
C ARG A 71 2.11 -15.62 -9.07
N SER A 72 3.29 -16.04 -9.47
CA SER A 72 4.38 -16.32 -8.55
C SER A 72 5.12 -15.04 -8.15
N LEU A 73 5.88 -15.10 -7.07
CA LEU A 73 6.75 -14.00 -6.68
C LEU A 73 7.76 -13.63 -7.78
N ASP A 74 8.23 -14.62 -8.53
CA ASP A 74 9.17 -14.39 -9.64
C ASP A 74 8.50 -13.70 -10.82
N ASP A 75 7.22 -14.00 -11.11
CA ASP A 75 6.43 -13.26 -12.12
C ASP A 75 6.31 -11.79 -11.74
N LEU A 76 5.98 -11.52 -10.46
CA LEU A 76 5.87 -10.15 -9.95
C LEU A 76 7.20 -9.39 -9.98
N ARG A 77 8.30 -10.04 -9.64
CA ARG A 77 9.66 -9.46 -9.72
C ARG A 77 10.07 -9.08 -11.13
N GLN A 78 9.68 -9.88 -12.11
CA GLN A 78 10.04 -9.65 -13.50
C GLN A 78 9.22 -8.53 -14.17
N ALA A 79 8.05 -8.20 -13.63
CA ALA A 79 7.15 -7.24 -14.23
C ALA A 79 6.63 -6.19 -13.22
N ASP A 80 5.70 -6.58 -12.35
CA ASP A 80 4.95 -5.64 -11.49
C ASP A 80 5.84 -4.85 -10.53
N PHE A 81 6.90 -5.44 -10.00
CA PHE A 81 7.79 -4.73 -9.07
C PHE A 81 8.67 -3.68 -9.75
N LEU A 82 8.86 -3.72 -11.06
CA LEU A 82 9.71 -2.74 -11.75
C LEU A 82 9.18 -1.30 -11.62
N PRO A 83 7.90 -0.98 -11.87
CA PRO A 83 7.37 0.35 -11.63
C PRO A 83 7.42 0.79 -10.16
N PHE A 84 7.15 -0.13 -9.22
CA PHE A 84 7.25 0.20 -7.79
C PHE A 84 8.69 0.50 -7.39
N GLN A 85 9.66 -0.33 -7.79
CA GLN A 85 11.06 -0.07 -7.50
C GLN A 85 11.55 1.25 -8.09
N ALA A 86 11.17 1.56 -9.33
CA ALA A 86 11.51 2.82 -9.97
C ALA A 86 10.94 4.04 -9.21
N GLY A 87 9.72 3.95 -8.70
CA GLY A 87 9.13 4.97 -7.86
C GLY A 87 9.80 5.09 -6.49
N ILE A 88 10.16 3.96 -5.86
CA ILE A 88 10.90 3.93 -4.59
C ILE A 88 12.27 4.61 -4.76
N ASP A 89 13.00 4.26 -5.81
CA ASP A 89 14.31 4.82 -6.12
C ASP A 89 14.24 6.32 -6.45
N ALA A 90 13.10 6.79 -6.96
CA ALA A 90 12.81 8.20 -7.21
C ALA A 90 12.38 8.98 -5.94
N GLY A 91 12.21 8.29 -4.80
CA GLY A 91 11.86 8.91 -3.53
C GLY A 91 10.35 8.93 -3.23
N ALA A 92 9.58 7.94 -3.69
CA ALA A 92 8.17 7.84 -3.35
C ALA A 92 7.95 7.81 -1.83
N ASP A 93 6.98 8.59 -1.36
CA ASP A 93 6.73 8.80 0.07
C ASP A 93 5.94 7.67 0.69
N SER A 94 4.98 7.12 -0.07
CA SER A 94 4.09 6.07 0.42
C SER A 94 3.75 5.04 -0.64
N ILE A 95 3.30 3.87 -0.18
CA ILE A 95 2.81 2.78 -1.01
C ILE A 95 1.48 2.29 -0.44
N LEU A 96 0.48 2.14 -1.31
CA LEU A 96 -0.83 1.61 -0.97
C LEU A 96 -0.91 0.14 -1.35
N VAL A 97 -1.24 -0.71 -0.36
CA VAL A 97 -1.33 -2.17 -0.51
C VAL A 97 -2.78 -2.58 -0.75
N SER A 98 -3.01 -3.36 -1.80
CA SER A 98 -4.33 -3.88 -2.20
C SER A 98 -4.83 -5.02 -1.30
N HIS A 99 -6.07 -5.46 -1.52
CA HIS A 99 -6.66 -6.62 -0.84
C HIS A 99 -6.63 -7.92 -1.66
N ASN A 100 -5.91 -7.96 -2.78
CA ASN A 100 -5.74 -9.18 -3.56
C ASN A 100 -4.96 -10.23 -2.77
N ILE A 101 -5.33 -11.51 -2.93
CA ILE A 101 -4.64 -12.64 -2.32
C ILE A 101 -3.66 -13.23 -3.33
N LEU A 102 -2.37 -13.13 -3.06
CA LEU A 102 -1.34 -13.80 -3.85
C LEU A 102 -1.19 -15.24 -3.37
N THR A 103 -1.96 -16.14 -3.95
CA THR A 103 -2.13 -17.53 -3.46
C THR A 103 -0.83 -18.35 -3.41
N LYS A 104 0.19 -17.98 -4.20
CA LYS A 104 1.53 -18.60 -4.15
C LYS A 104 2.47 -17.98 -3.12
N ILE A 105 2.05 -16.90 -2.47
CA ILE A 105 2.85 -16.20 -1.45
C ILE A 105 2.20 -16.34 -0.08
N ASP A 106 0.90 -16.04 0.01
CA ASP A 106 0.15 -16.13 1.25
C ASP A 106 -1.30 -16.56 1.01
N THR A 107 -2.01 -16.88 2.09
CA THR A 107 -3.42 -17.33 2.07
C THR A 107 -4.39 -16.24 2.51
N VAL A 108 -3.88 -15.04 2.81
CA VAL A 108 -4.64 -13.89 3.27
C VAL A 108 -4.47 -12.70 2.33
N PRO A 109 -5.39 -11.73 2.33
CA PRO A 109 -5.24 -10.48 1.56
C PRO A 109 -3.90 -9.80 1.81
N SER A 110 -3.34 -9.20 0.76
CA SER A 110 -2.01 -8.55 0.80
C SER A 110 -1.91 -7.50 1.89
N SER A 111 -2.97 -6.74 2.15
CA SER A 111 -3.02 -5.71 3.20
C SER A 111 -2.86 -6.26 4.63
N ILE A 112 -3.25 -7.51 4.88
CA ILE A 112 -3.09 -8.17 6.18
C ILE A 112 -2.00 -9.24 6.16
N SER A 113 -1.18 -9.30 5.11
CA SER A 113 -0.07 -10.26 4.98
C SER A 113 1.25 -9.66 5.47
N PRO A 114 1.84 -10.20 6.55
CA PRO A 114 3.19 -9.81 6.95
C PRO A 114 4.24 -10.07 5.87
N LYS A 115 4.07 -11.13 5.06
CA LYS A 115 5.00 -11.47 3.97
C LYS A 115 5.03 -10.40 2.89
N ILE A 116 3.89 -9.82 2.52
CA ILE A 116 3.81 -8.75 1.52
C ILE A 116 4.48 -7.48 2.04
N ASN A 117 4.24 -7.12 3.30
CA ASN A 117 4.92 -6.00 3.94
C ASN A 117 6.44 -6.24 4.06
N GLU A 118 6.86 -7.48 4.34
CA GLU A 118 8.27 -7.86 4.40
C GLU A 118 8.96 -7.72 3.03
N ILE A 119 8.29 -8.08 1.93
CA ILE A 119 8.79 -7.87 0.57
C ILE A 119 9.05 -6.36 0.35
N LEU A 120 8.10 -5.49 0.66
CA LEU A 120 8.29 -4.04 0.55
C LEU A 120 9.48 -3.55 1.38
N ARG A 121 9.56 -3.95 2.65
CA ARG A 121 10.59 -3.46 3.58
C ARG A 121 11.98 -4.00 3.31
N LYS A 122 12.09 -5.32 3.01
CA LYS A 122 13.38 -6.00 2.90
C LYS A 122 13.88 -6.16 1.47
N GLU A 123 13.00 -6.53 0.54
CA GLU A 123 13.40 -6.78 -0.83
C GLU A 123 13.45 -5.47 -1.64
N LEU A 124 12.37 -4.68 -1.64
CA LEU A 124 12.34 -3.40 -2.33
C LEU A 124 12.95 -2.26 -1.50
N ASN A 125 13.39 -2.53 -0.28
CA ASN A 125 14.04 -1.59 0.65
C ASN A 125 13.24 -0.31 0.91
N PHE A 126 11.91 -0.37 0.85
CA PHE A 126 11.04 0.79 1.05
C PHE A 126 11.05 1.26 2.51
N LYS A 127 11.30 2.55 2.75
CA LYS A 127 11.39 3.16 4.09
C LYS A 127 10.22 4.08 4.44
N GLY A 128 9.43 4.46 3.43
CA GLY A 128 8.30 5.38 3.59
C GLY A 128 7.06 4.74 4.25
N VAL A 129 5.94 5.42 4.14
CA VAL A 129 4.67 4.99 4.73
C VAL A 129 4.01 3.89 3.90
N ILE A 130 3.71 2.75 4.50
CA ILE A 130 2.85 1.73 3.90
C ILE A 130 1.42 1.98 4.38
N MET A 131 0.49 2.14 3.45
CA MET A 131 -0.93 2.30 3.76
C MET A 131 -1.76 1.19 3.12
N THR A 132 -2.92 0.92 3.69
CA THR A 132 -3.87 -0.02 3.12
C THR A 132 -4.71 0.63 2.03
N ASP A 133 -5.31 -0.17 1.14
CA ASP A 133 -6.53 0.25 0.46
C ASP A 133 -7.69 0.34 1.47
N ASP A 134 -8.86 0.82 1.07
CA ASP A 134 -9.97 1.07 1.98
C ASP A 134 -10.43 -0.23 2.67
N LEU A 135 -10.39 -0.26 4.00
CA LEU A 135 -10.77 -1.45 4.78
C LEU A 135 -12.27 -1.80 4.66
N ASP A 136 -13.11 -0.87 4.21
CA ASP A 136 -14.54 -1.11 4.01
C ASP A 136 -14.84 -1.87 2.70
N MET A 137 -13.80 -2.22 1.90
CA MET A 137 -13.94 -2.99 0.67
C MET A 137 -14.30 -4.47 0.92
N ALA A 138 -15.10 -5.04 0.03
CA ALA A 138 -15.57 -6.43 0.13
C ALA A 138 -14.43 -7.48 0.10
N GLY A 139 -13.33 -7.18 -0.61
CA GLY A 139 -12.14 -8.04 -0.68
C GLY A 139 -11.50 -8.34 0.68
N LEU A 140 -11.72 -7.50 1.69
CA LEU A 140 -11.26 -7.73 3.06
C LEU A 140 -12.40 -8.16 3.99
N GLY A 141 -13.61 -7.59 3.84
CA GLY A 141 -14.76 -7.82 4.72
C GLY A 141 -15.23 -9.27 4.79
N GLY A 142 -14.92 -10.10 3.81
CA GLY A 142 -15.15 -11.53 3.82
C GLY A 142 -14.16 -12.36 4.66
N PHE A 143 -13.04 -11.76 5.08
CA PHE A 143 -11.98 -12.43 5.84
C PHE A 143 -12.04 -12.17 7.33
N VAL A 144 -12.25 -10.92 7.72
CA VAL A 144 -12.20 -10.46 9.12
C VAL A 144 -13.25 -9.39 9.37
N SER A 145 -13.65 -9.21 10.63
CA SER A 145 -14.49 -8.07 11.01
C SER A 145 -13.71 -6.76 10.84
N GLN A 146 -14.41 -5.63 10.69
CA GLN A 146 -13.78 -4.31 10.50
C GLN A 146 -12.80 -3.94 11.61
N ASP A 147 -13.15 -4.23 12.87
CA ASP A 147 -12.30 -3.94 14.01
C ASP A 147 -11.04 -4.82 14.02
N GLU A 148 -11.20 -6.12 13.74
CA GLU A 148 -10.09 -7.06 13.62
C GLU A 148 -9.21 -6.73 12.42
N ALA A 149 -9.79 -6.29 11.29
CA ALA A 149 -9.03 -5.84 10.12
C ALA A 149 -8.04 -4.73 10.50
N ALA A 150 -8.47 -3.72 11.28
CA ALA A 150 -7.61 -2.64 11.73
C ALA A 150 -6.40 -3.15 12.55
N LEU A 151 -6.59 -4.15 13.40
CA LEU A 151 -5.49 -4.78 14.13
C LEU A 151 -4.56 -5.55 13.19
N GLN A 152 -5.13 -6.39 12.32
CA GLN A 152 -4.35 -7.26 11.43
C GLN A 152 -3.48 -6.45 10.46
N VAL A 153 -3.97 -5.34 9.88
CA VAL A 153 -3.17 -4.52 8.98
C VAL A 153 -2.00 -3.84 9.70
N ILE A 154 -2.18 -3.42 10.96
CA ILE A 154 -1.08 -2.85 11.76
C ILE A 154 -0.05 -3.93 12.09
N LEU A 155 -0.50 -5.09 12.54
CA LEU A 155 0.39 -6.22 12.86
C LEU A 155 1.12 -6.74 11.61
N ALA A 156 0.49 -6.66 10.44
CA ALA A 156 1.13 -7.00 9.16
C ALA A 156 2.26 -6.04 8.77
N GLY A 157 2.30 -4.82 9.32
CA GLY A 157 3.36 -3.85 9.05
C GLY A 157 2.92 -2.58 8.33
N ASN A 158 1.61 -2.37 8.10
CA ASN A 158 1.11 -1.10 7.56
C ASN A 158 1.20 0.01 8.60
N ASP A 159 1.43 1.23 8.13
CA ASP A 159 1.61 2.41 8.98
C ASP A 159 0.35 3.28 9.03
N LEU A 160 -0.47 3.25 7.97
CA LEU A 160 -1.65 4.09 7.85
C LEU A 160 -2.82 3.27 7.30
N ILE A 161 -3.98 3.44 7.89
CA ILE A 161 -5.22 2.79 7.50
C ILE A 161 -6.08 3.77 6.72
N LEU A 162 -6.55 3.37 5.53
CA LEU A 162 -7.66 4.02 4.84
C LEU A 162 -8.96 3.32 5.21
N GLY A 163 -10.00 4.10 5.50
CA GLY A 163 -11.32 3.56 5.84
C GLY A 163 -12.20 4.57 6.56
N SER A 164 -13.50 4.31 6.60
CA SER A 164 -14.51 5.16 7.23
C SER A 164 -14.93 4.69 8.64
N SER A 165 -14.58 3.45 9.01
CA SER A 165 -15.02 2.81 10.28
C SER A 165 -14.14 3.16 11.50
N TYR A 166 -13.42 4.29 11.46
CA TYR A 166 -12.48 4.71 12.51
C TYR A 166 -13.12 4.86 13.90
N GLN A 167 -14.42 5.13 13.95
CA GLN A 167 -15.16 5.32 15.22
C GLN A 167 -15.21 4.03 16.06
N THR A 168 -15.18 2.85 15.42
CA THR A 168 -15.13 1.54 16.10
C THR A 168 -13.71 1.02 16.18
N GLN A 169 -12.91 1.22 15.12
CA GLN A 169 -11.55 0.73 15.01
C GLN A 169 -10.61 1.34 16.05
N ILE A 170 -10.67 2.67 16.27
CA ILE A 170 -9.78 3.34 17.24
C ILE A 170 -9.99 2.81 18.66
N PRO A 171 -11.22 2.76 19.23
CA PRO A 171 -11.45 2.17 20.55
C PRO A 171 -11.00 0.70 20.65
N TYR A 172 -11.18 -0.07 19.59
CA TYR A 172 -10.74 -1.46 19.54
C TYR A 172 -9.20 -1.56 19.64
N LEU A 173 -8.47 -0.76 18.86
CA LEU A 173 -7.00 -0.73 18.90
C LEU A 173 -6.47 -0.27 20.27
N LEU A 174 -7.08 0.74 20.88
CA LEU A 174 -6.72 1.17 22.24
C LEU A 174 -6.90 0.07 23.27
N LYS A 175 -7.95 -0.75 23.13
CA LYS A 175 -8.15 -1.92 23.99
C LYS A 175 -7.06 -2.96 23.74
N LYS A 176 -6.63 -3.17 22.49
CA LYS A 176 -5.56 -4.10 22.11
C LYS A 176 -4.19 -3.65 22.61
N ILE A 177 -3.93 -2.36 22.67
CA ILE A 177 -2.74 -1.80 23.33
C ILE A 177 -2.81 -2.07 24.83
N SER A 178 -3.95 -1.81 25.46
CA SER A 178 -4.11 -2.02 26.91
C SER A 178 -4.00 -3.49 27.33
N SER A 179 -4.36 -4.44 26.46
CA SER A 179 -4.20 -5.89 26.70
C SER A 179 -2.82 -6.44 26.37
N GLY A 180 -1.95 -5.66 25.70
CA GLY A 180 -0.64 -6.08 25.24
C GLY A 180 -0.63 -6.87 23.91
N ASP A 181 -1.79 -6.98 23.23
CA ASP A 181 -1.89 -7.63 21.91
C ASP A 181 -1.27 -6.77 20.80
N LEU A 182 -1.19 -5.45 21.03
CA LEU A 182 -0.54 -4.47 20.18
C LEU A 182 0.38 -3.60 21.04
N THR A 183 1.64 -3.47 20.67
CA THR A 183 2.59 -2.68 21.45
C THR A 183 2.60 -1.22 21.05
N GLU A 184 2.91 -0.33 22.02
CA GLU A 184 3.10 1.10 21.73
C GLU A 184 4.27 1.32 20.79
N GLU A 185 5.37 0.54 20.89
CA GLU A 185 6.50 0.62 19.97
C GLU A 185 6.08 0.43 18.52
N ARG A 186 5.16 -0.55 18.26
CA ARG A 186 4.66 -0.77 16.89
C ARG A 186 3.90 0.45 16.34
N ILE A 187 3.11 1.09 17.19
CA ILE A 187 2.39 2.33 16.84
C ILE A 187 3.40 3.47 16.62
N ASP A 188 4.37 3.62 17.51
CA ASP A 188 5.41 4.65 17.43
C ASP A 188 6.23 4.56 16.14
N GLU A 189 6.55 3.35 15.66
CA GLU A 189 7.21 3.16 14.39
C GLU A 189 6.44 3.76 13.23
N SER A 190 5.12 3.53 13.18
CA SER A 190 4.25 4.09 12.16
C SER A 190 4.12 5.60 12.29
N VAL A 191 3.94 6.10 13.49
CA VAL A 191 3.84 7.54 13.77
C VAL A 191 5.12 8.26 13.33
N ARG A 192 6.32 7.71 13.61
CA ARG A 192 7.59 8.29 13.19
C ARG A 192 7.67 8.42 11.67
N ARG A 193 7.26 7.39 10.90
CA ARG A 193 7.25 7.45 9.42
C ARG A 193 6.28 8.50 8.91
N ILE A 194 5.08 8.58 9.48
CA ILE A 194 4.07 9.56 9.09
C ILE A 194 4.53 10.99 9.43
N LEU A 195 5.13 11.20 10.60
CA LEU A 195 5.65 12.51 11.00
C LEU A 195 6.85 12.92 10.13
N ALA A 196 7.77 11.99 9.80
CA ALA A 196 8.86 12.26 8.87
C ALA A 196 8.33 12.70 7.51
N TRP A 197 7.35 11.98 6.95
CA TRP A 197 6.70 12.37 5.69
C TRP A 197 6.08 13.76 5.75
N LYS A 198 5.34 14.07 6.82
CA LYS A 198 4.77 15.41 7.02
C LYS A 198 5.84 16.48 7.13
N TYR A 199 6.96 16.19 7.78
CA TYR A 199 8.09 17.11 7.90
C TYR A 199 8.74 17.38 6.53
N ASP A 200 8.98 16.36 5.73
CA ASP A 200 9.58 16.47 4.41
C ASP A 200 8.71 17.28 3.44
N LEU A 201 7.38 17.20 3.61
CA LEU A 201 6.41 18.01 2.89
C LEU A 201 6.30 19.46 3.41
N GLY A 202 7.02 19.82 4.48
CA GLY A 202 6.98 21.15 5.06
C GLY A 202 5.69 21.49 5.78
N LEU A 203 4.98 20.47 6.33
CA LEU A 203 3.68 20.68 7.00
C LEU A 203 3.77 21.06 8.48
N PHE A 204 4.99 21.10 9.03
CA PHE A 204 5.21 21.63 10.36
C PHE A 204 5.60 23.10 10.30
N ASP A 205 4.99 23.92 11.14
CA ASP A 205 5.45 25.29 11.37
C ASP A 205 6.73 25.23 12.21
N THR A 206 7.87 25.53 11.59
CA THR A 206 9.19 25.55 12.26
C THR A 206 9.49 26.93 12.87
N SER A 207 8.52 27.85 12.88
CA SER A 207 8.67 29.23 13.38
C SER A 207 8.33 29.41 14.87
N GLN A 208 8.14 28.30 15.63
CA GLN A 208 7.93 28.33 17.08
C GLN A 208 9.14 27.82 17.86
#